data_b658f2429525d24bdf4e99515782847c
#
_entry.id   b658f2429525d24bdf4e99515782847c
#
_cell.length_a   1.000
_cell.length_b   1.000
_cell.length_c   1.000
_cell.angle_alpha   90.00
_cell.angle_beta   90.00
_cell.angle_gamma   90.00
#
_symmetry.space_group_name_H-M   'P 1'
#
loop_
_entity.id
_entity.type
_entity.pdbx_description
1 polymer ?
#
loop_
_entity_poly.entity_id
_entity_poly.type
_entity_poly.pdbx_seq_one_letter_code
_entity_poly.pdbx_strand_id
1 'polypeptide(L)'
;MFINNLKEQGINYFRSELMTFCKSKCSIHGKKKLVIFDDMDSINEHSQQVFRNYIDKYKSNINFIGVCSNIQKIIETLQSRLHIMKIHSLDKSQIRDIMYRIVKEEKIYIDDESIEYILGVSDDNIRNVINNIEKIYICGSSPKKPINIESCKLICSNISYRKLDVFLTHIKDKHLEHAINVLYSIHDDGYSVIDILDYFFNFLKITNNLDEKLKYLIIPIICKYITIFNTIHENKIELALFTHELTTL
;
A
#
# COMPACT_ATOMS: atom_id res chain seq x y z
N MET A 1 15.92 6.44 -19.92
CA MET A 1 14.46 6.50 -20.11
C MET A 1 13.84 5.69 -19.02
N PHE A 2 12.98 6.27 -18.25
CA PHE A 2 12.20 5.60 -17.21
C PHE A 2 10.76 5.50 -17.73
N ILE A 3 10.19 4.30 -17.69
CA ILE A 3 8.83 4.02 -18.16
C ILE A 3 8.09 3.48 -16.94
N ASN A 4 7.22 4.32 -16.39
CA ASN A 4 6.28 3.94 -15.37
C ASN A 4 5.00 3.50 -16.07
N ASN A 5 4.43 2.40 -15.64
CA ASN A 5 3.24 1.85 -16.29
C ASN A 5 1.99 2.63 -15.89
N LEU A 6 1.79 3.73 -16.54
CA LEU A 6 0.48 4.35 -16.61
C LEU A 6 -0.38 3.45 -17.49
N LYS A 7 -1.40 2.81 -16.93
CA LYS A 7 -2.35 1.91 -17.58
C LYS A 7 -2.94 2.45 -18.90
N GLU A 8 -2.73 3.72 -19.20
CA GLU A 8 -3.25 4.44 -20.36
C GLU A 8 -2.31 4.44 -21.57
N GLN A 9 -1.04 4.07 -21.40
CA GLN A 9 -0.11 4.04 -22.52
C GLN A 9 -0.25 2.72 -23.27
N GLY A 10 -1.09 2.72 -24.30
CA GLY A 10 -1.30 1.57 -25.16
C GLY A 10 -0.04 1.14 -25.93
N ILE A 11 -0.12 0.01 -26.64
CA ILE A 11 0.96 -0.58 -27.43
C ILE A 11 1.64 0.42 -28.39
N ASN A 12 0.94 1.47 -28.80
CA ASN A 12 1.45 2.50 -29.70
C ASN A 12 2.58 3.32 -29.07
N TYR A 13 2.55 3.58 -27.76
CA TYR A 13 3.65 4.23 -27.04
C TYR A 13 4.95 3.41 -27.15
N PHE A 14 4.86 2.11 -26.89
CA PHE A 14 6.03 1.23 -27.01
C PHE A 14 6.57 1.16 -28.44
N ARG A 15 5.71 1.26 -29.43
CA ARG A 15 6.10 1.20 -30.85
C ARG A 15 6.70 2.52 -31.34
N SER A 16 6.28 3.66 -30.82
CA SER A 16 6.73 4.98 -31.28
C SER A 16 7.88 5.53 -30.44
N GLU A 17 7.62 5.88 -29.20
CA GLU A 17 8.60 6.59 -28.36
C GLU A 17 9.77 5.71 -27.94
N LEU A 18 9.50 4.50 -27.45
CA LEU A 18 10.56 3.57 -27.07
C LEU A 18 11.45 3.22 -28.29
N MET A 19 10.81 3.00 -29.44
CA MET A 19 11.55 2.69 -30.66
C MET A 19 12.45 3.87 -31.07
N THR A 20 11.96 5.10 -31.01
CA THR A 20 12.74 6.31 -31.32
C THR A 20 13.91 6.47 -30.35
N PHE A 21 13.66 6.26 -29.05
CA PHE A 21 14.73 6.26 -28.06
C PHE A 21 15.76 5.16 -28.34
N CYS A 22 15.33 3.96 -28.68
CA CYS A 22 16.24 2.84 -28.96
C CYS A 22 17.10 3.07 -30.22
N LYS A 23 16.54 3.69 -31.25
CA LYS A 23 17.27 3.99 -32.50
C LYS A 23 18.28 5.12 -32.36
N SER A 24 18.01 6.12 -31.52
CA SER A 24 18.92 7.26 -31.37
C SER A 24 20.25 6.83 -30.73
N LYS A 25 21.32 7.47 -31.07
CA LYS A 25 22.67 7.23 -30.49
C LYS A 25 22.74 7.75 -29.06
N CYS A 26 23.62 7.16 -28.24
CA CYS A 26 23.91 7.71 -26.92
C CYS A 26 24.65 9.02 -27.05
N SER A 27 24.27 10.06 -26.33
CA SER A 27 24.93 11.38 -26.34
C SER A 27 26.32 11.34 -25.70
N ILE A 28 26.59 10.37 -24.83
CA ILE A 28 27.86 10.22 -24.12
C ILE A 28 28.67 9.12 -24.81
N HIS A 29 29.83 9.45 -25.32
CA HIS A 29 30.71 8.49 -26.00
C HIS A 29 31.13 7.36 -25.04
N GLY A 30 31.08 6.11 -25.50
CA GLY A 30 31.46 4.94 -24.71
C GLY A 30 30.43 4.49 -23.65
N LYS A 31 29.31 5.18 -23.51
CA LYS A 31 28.22 4.78 -22.56
C LYS A 31 27.04 4.13 -23.31
N LYS A 32 26.39 3.18 -22.64
CA LYS A 32 25.14 2.60 -23.11
C LYS A 32 23.96 3.38 -22.54
N LYS A 33 22.87 3.46 -23.28
CA LYS A 33 21.61 3.98 -22.77
C LYS A 33 21.00 2.99 -21.78
N LEU A 34 20.14 3.47 -20.91
CA LEU A 34 19.40 2.70 -19.92
C LEU A 34 17.91 2.91 -20.11
N VAL A 35 17.17 1.82 -20.17
CA VAL A 35 15.71 1.79 -20.14
C VAL A 35 15.28 1.04 -18.89
N ILE A 36 14.49 1.68 -18.06
CA ILE A 36 13.93 1.10 -16.82
C ILE A 36 12.42 1.02 -16.98
N PHE A 37 11.87 -0.17 -16.78
CA PHE A 37 10.43 -0.43 -16.71
C PHE A 37 10.03 -0.68 -15.26
N ASP A 38 9.10 0.08 -14.78
CA ASP A 38 8.46 -0.16 -13.48
C ASP A 38 7.13 -0.88 -13.69
N ASP A 39 6.70 -1.69 -12.71
CA ASP A 39 5.47 -2.49 -12.75
C ASP A 39 5.26 -3.29 -14.04
N MET A 40 6.30 -3.99 -14.48
CA MET A 40 6.32 -4.73 -15.73
C MET A 40 5.25 -5.83 -15.81
N ASP A 41 4.79 -6.34 -14.68
CA ASP A 41 3.74 -7.34 -14.54
C ASP A 41 2.31 -6.79 -14.76
N SER A 42 2.14 -5.47 -14.85
CA SER A 42 0.88 -4.84 -15.22
C SER A 42 0.73 -4.62 -16.75
N ILE A 43 1.83 -4.81 -17.51
CA ILE A 43 1.83 -4.71 -18.96
C ILE A 43 1.21 -5.97 -19.58
N ASN A 44 0.33 -5.80 -20.58
CA ASN A 44 -0.25 -6.94 -21.29
C ASN A 44 0.82 -7.73 -22.07
N GLU A 45 0.56 -9.03 -22.31
CA GLU A 45 1.50 -9.94 -22.97
C GLU A 45 1.95 -9.45 -24.35
N HIS A 46 1.06 -8.78 -25.09
CA HIS A 46 1.38 -8.26 -26.42
C HIS A 46 2.45 -7.16 -26.37
N SER A 47 2.36 -6.26 -25.40
CA SER A 47 3.37 -5.24 -25.17
C SER A 47 4.69 -5.84 -24.66
N GLN A 48 4.62 -6.88 -23.82
CA GLN A 48 5.81 -7.62 -23.38
C GLN A 48 6.52 -8.30 -24.57
N GLN A 49 5.80 -8.84 -25.56
CA GLN A 49 6.41 -9.39 -26.77
C GLN A 49 7.10 -8.32 -27.61
N VAL A 50 6.52 -7.12 -27.72
CA VAL A 50 7.18 -5.99 -28.40
C VAL A 50 8.47 -5.62 -27.67
N PHE A 51 8.43 -5.57 -26.34
CA PHE A 51 9.61 -5.27 -25.53
C PHE A 51 10.70 -6.34 -25.68
N ARG A 52 10.35 -7.62 -25.72
CA ARG A 52 11.30 -8.70 -26.03
C ARG A 52 12.05 -8.44 -27.33
N ASN A 53 11.33 -8.02 -28.38
CA ASN A 53 11.96 -7.72 -29.68
C ASN A 53 12.98 -6.56 -29.58
N TYR A 54 12.71 -5.56 -28.72
CA TYR A 54 13.66 -4.48 -28.50
C TYR A 54 14.90 -4.94 -27.74
N ILE A 55 14.78 -5.80 -26.74
CA ILE A 55 15.92 -6.40 -26.06
C ILE A 55 16.81 -7.12 -27.07
N ASP A 56 16.23 -8.01 -27.87
CA ASP A 56 16.98 -8.79 -28.86
C ASP A 56 17.74 -7.89 -29.86
N LYS A 57 17.10 -6.80 -30.29
CA LYS A 57 17.64 -5.90 -31.32
C LYS A 57 18.67 -4.91 -30.79
N TYR A 58 18.51 -4.42 -29.55
CA TYR A 58 19.28 -3.26 -29.05
C TYR A 58 20.17 -3.58 -27.84
N LYS A 59 20.26 -4.83 -27.38
CA LYS A 59 21.08 -5.26 -26.23
C LYS A 59 22.55 -4.85 -26.28
N SER A 60 23.11 -4.63 -27.48
CA SER A 60 24.48 -4.16 -27.64
C SER A 60 24.68 -2.71 -27.17
N ASN A 61 23.66 -1.85 -27.34
CA ASN A 61 23.75 -0.40 -27.14
C ASN A 61 22.91 0.10 -25.96
N ILE A 62 22.00 -0.72 -25.43
CA ILE A 62 21.05 -0.35 -24.39
C ILE A 62 21.04 -1.43 -23.31
N ASN A 63 21.05 -0.99 -22.06
CA ASN A 63 20.77 -1.83 -20.90
C ASN A 63 19.30 -1.71 -20.56
N PHE A 64 18.67 -2.85 -20.23
CA PHE A 64 17.26 -2.92 -19.87
C PHE A 64 17.14 -3.42 -18.44
N ILE A 65 16.33 -2.73 -17.63
CA ILE A 65 15.97 -3.13 -16.27
C ILE A 65 14.44 -3.20 -16.20
N GLY A 66 13.92 -4.32 -15.76
CA GLY A 66 12.48 -4.48 -15.48
C GLY A 66 12.27 -4.73 -14.00
N VAL A 67 11.32 -4.02 -13.40
CA VAL A 67 10.86 -4.23 -12.02
C VAL A 67 9.47 -4.84 -12.07
N CYS A 68 9.23 -5.89 -11.32
CA CYS A 68 7.91 -6.53 -11.21
C CYS A 68 7.70 -7.10 -9.82
N SER A 69 6.46 -7.13 -9.38
CA SER A 69 6.05 -7.77 -8.13
C SER A 69 5.79 -9.27 -8.32
N ASN A 70 5.25 -9.66 -9.46
CA ASN A 70 4.92 -11.04 -9.78
C ASN A 70 5.56 -11.51 -11.08
N ILE A 71 6.58 -12.36 -10.96
CA ILE A 71 7.32 -12.92 -12.10
C ILE A 71 6.43 -13.81 -12.99
N GLN A 72 5.39 -14.44 -12.45
CA GLN A 72 4.51 -15.32 -13.22
C GLN A 72 3.68 -14.58 -14.28
N LYS A 73 3.49 -13.27 -14.13
CA LYS A 73 2.84 -12.41 -15.12
C LYS A 73 3.76 -11.97 -16.25
N ILE A 74 5.04 -12.30 -16.18
CA ILE A 74 6.03 -11.99 -17.21
C ILE A 74 6.15 -13.20 -18.15
N ILE A 75 6.03 -12.97 -19.45
CA ILE A 75 6.14 -14.05 -20.45
C ILE A 75 7.50 -14.76 -20.35
N GLU A 76 7.52 -16.08 -20.45
CA GLU A 76 8.73 -16.91 -20.33
C GLU A 76 9.82 -16.50 -21.33
N THR A 77 9.40 -16.14 -22.54
CA THR A 77 10.32 -15.68 -23.60
C THR A 77 11.06 -14.39 -23.24
N LEU A 78 10.53 -13.58 -22.33
CA LEU A 78 11.17 -12.39 -21.80
C LEU A 78 12.06 -12.73 -20.59
N GLN A 79 11.56 -13.59 -19.70
CA GLN A 79 12.34 -14.08 -18.55
C GLN A 79 13.66 -14.73 -18.98
N SER A 80 13.65 -15.51 -20.06
CA SER A 80 14.85 -16.19 -20.59
C SER A 80 15.93 -15.24 -21.13
N ARG A 81 15.61 -13.95 -21.35
CA ARG A 81 16.51 -12.92 -21.89
C ARG A 81 17.04 -11.95 -20.86
N LEU A 82 16.51 -12.00 -19.65
CA LEU A 82 16.86 -11.12 -18.55
C LEU A 82 17.48 -11.92 -17.41
N HIS A 83 18.39 -11.31 -16.70
CA HIS A 83 18.90 -11.88 -15.47
C HIS A 83 17.94 -11.56 -14.34
N ILE A 84 17.33 -12.59 -13.75
CA ILE A 84 16.33 -12.44 -12.70
C ILE A 84 17.03 -12.28 -11.34
N MET A 85 16.78 -11.17 -10.68
CA MET A 85 17.24 -10.92 -9.30
C MET A 85 16.02 -10.85 -8.38
N LYS A 86 15.94 -11.77 -7.42
CA LYS A 86 14.88 -11.76 -6.42
C LYS A 86 15.29 -10.87 -5.25
N ILE A 87 14.50 -9.84 -4.98
CA ILE A 87 14.64 -8.99 -3.80
C ILE A 87 13.67 -9.51 -2.74
N HIS A 88 14.18 -9.83 -1.56
CA HIS A 88 13.36 -10.25 -0.44
C HIS A 88 12.76 -9.04 0.27
N SER A 89 11.58 -9.21 0.86
CA SER A 89 10.99 -8.23 1.76
C SER A 89 11.92 -7.97 2.94
N LEU A 90 11.89 -6.75 3.44
CA LEU A 90 12.63 -6.39 4.64
C LEU A 90 12.02 -7.06 5.87
N ASP A 91 12.87 -7.54 6.78
CA ASP A 91 12.45 -8.00 8.09
C ASP A 91 12.10 -6.80 9.00
N LYS A 92 11.27 -7.04 10.02
CA LYS A 92 10.88 -6.00 10.99
C LYS A 92 12.07 -5.30 11.63
N SER A 93 13.13 -6.04 11.95
CA SER A 93 14.37 -5.47 12.49
C SER A 93 15.03 -4.50 11.52
N GLN A 94 15.10 -4.85 10.24
CA GLN A 94 15.69 -4.00 9.20
C GLN A 94 14.86 -2.73 8.96
N ILE A 95 13.52 -2.85 8.98
CA ILE A 95 12.62 -1.70 8.86
C ILE A 95 12.80 -0.76 10.06
N ARG A 96 12.90 -1.32 11.27
CA ARG A 96 13.19 -0.57 12.49
C ARG A 96 14.52 0.18 12.39
N ASP A 97 15.59 -0.48 11.95
CA ASP A 97 16.90 0.15 11.79
C ASP A 97 16.86 1.31 10.79
N ILE A 98 16.15 1.14 9.69
CA ILE A 98 15.93 2.21 8.70
C ILE A 98 15.18 3.39 9.35
N MET A 99 14.13 3.10 10.12
CA MET A 99 13.35 4.12 10.81
C MET A 99 14.22 4.92 11.80
N TYR A 100 14.99 4.23 12.66
CA TYR A 100 15.90 4.90 13.59
C TYR A 100 16.94 5.75 12.89
N ARG A 101 17.47 5.28 11.74
CA ARG A 101 18.41 6.07 10.95
C ARG A 101 17.77 7.36 10.44
N ILE A 102 16.54 7.29 9.88
CA ILE A 102 15.82 8.47 9.39
C ILE A 102 15.52 9.44 10.52
N VAL A 103 14.98 8.95 11.63
CA VAL A 103 14.65 9.75 12.83
C VAL A 103 15.88 10.50 13.34
N LYS A 104 17.04 9.84 13.34
CA LYS A 104 18.32 10.44 13.77
C LYS A 104 18.83 11.48 12.77
N GLU A 105 18.81 11.18 11.47
CA GLU A 105 19.30 12.09 10.42
C GLU A 105 18.46 13.36 10.33
N GLU A 106 17.13 13.21 10.38
CA GLU A 106 16.16 14.32 10.33
C GLU A 106 15.93 15.00 11.68
N LYS A 107 16.61 14.54 12.75
CA LYS A 107 16.52 15.09 14.12
C LYS A 107 15.08 15.15 14.64
N ILE A 108 14.31 14.08 14.43
CA ILE A 108 12.94 13.95 14.91
C ILE A 108 12.98 13.48 16.37
N TYR A 109 12.28 14.18 17.25
CA TYR A 109 12.17 13.81 18.67
C TYR A 109 10.89 13.00 18.87
N ILE A 110 11.03 11.69 19.00
CA ILE A 110 9.95 10.72 19.13
C ILE A 110 10.34 9.68 20.19
N ASP A 111 9.37 9.17 20.95
CA ASP A 111 9.61 8.12 21.93
C ASP A 111 9.59 6.71 21.29
N ASP A 112 10.18 5.73 21.98
CA ASP A 112 10.31 4.36 21.48
C ASP A 112 8.93 3.68 21.35
N GLU A 113 7.98 4.03 22.21
CA GLU A 113 6.61 3.51 22.17
C GLU A 113 5.86 3.97 20.90
N SER A 114 6.06 5.21 20.52
CA SER A 114 5.56 5.77 19.26
C SER A 114 6.19 5.11 18.02
N ILE A 115 7.49 4.79 18.09
CA ILE A 115 8.19 4.05 17.03
C ILE A 115 7.56 2.67 16.81
N GLU A 116 7.34 1.91 17.88
CA GLU A 116 6.68 0.61 17.81
C GLU A 116 5.24 0.71 17.28
N TYR A 117 4.51 1.75 17.68
CA TYR A 117 3.18 2.01 17.16
C TYR A 117 3.18 2.27 15.64
N ILE A 118 4.10 3.10 15.14
CA ILE A 118 4.22 3.40 13.70
C ILE A 118 4.54 2.12 12.92
N LEU A 119 5.46 1.29 13.41
CA LEU A 119 5.80 0.00 12.80
C LEU A 119 4.57 -0.90 12.74
N GLY A 120 3.79 -0.98 13.81
CA GLY A 120 2.56 -1.78 13.86
C GLY A 120 1.48 -1.32 12.89
N VAL A 121 1.27 -0.01 12.74
CA VAL A 121 0.25 0.55 11.83
C VAL A 121 0.69 0.49 10.35
N SER A 122 1.99 0.38 10.11
CA SER A 122 2.54 0.41 8.74
C SER A 122 2.55 -0.98 8.05
N ASP A 123 2.08 -2.03 8.70
CA ASP A 123 1.99 -3.42 8.17
C ASP A 123 3.28 -3.90 7.48
N ASP A 124 4.43 -3.65 8.10
CA ASP A 124 5.76 -3.98 7.58
C ASP A 124 6.06 -3.37 6.19
N ASN A 125 5.31 -2.36 5.78
CA ASN A 125 5.52 -1.66 4.52
C ASN A 125 6.40 -0.43 4.74
N ILE A 126 7.64 -0.49 4.23
CA ILE A 126 8.63 0.59 4.38
C ILE A 126 8.14 1.94 3.85
N ARG A 127 7.34 1.96 2.77
CA ARG A 127 6.78 3.19 2.21
C ARG A 127 5.83 3.85 3.22
N ASN A 128 4.97 3.05 3.86
CA ASN A 128 4.04 3.56 4.88
C ASN A 128 4.80 4.08 6.10
N VAL A 129 5.87 3.39 6.52
CA VAL A 129 6.75 3.84 7.61
C VAL A 129 7.34 5.21 7.28
N ILE A 130 7.94 5.37 6.10
CA ILE A 130 8.55 6.64 5.68
C ILE A 130 7.51 7.74 5.60
N ASN A 131 6.34 7.48 5.00
CA ASN A 131 5.25 8.46 4.90
C ASN A 131 4.75 8.89 6.30
N ASN A 132 4.65 7.97 7.25
CA ASN A 132 4.23 8.29 8.61
C ASN A 132 5.29 9.12 9.35
N ILE A 133 6.58 8.81 9.15
CA ILE A 133 7.68 9.62 9.70
C ILE A 133 7.66 11.03 9.10
N GLU A 134 7.42 11.15 7.79
CA GLU A 134 7.30 12.45 7.12
C GLU A 134 6.14 13.29 7.66
N LYS A 135 4.96 12.68 7.89
CA LYS A 135 3.84 13.36 8.54
C LYS A 135 4.25 13.91 9.93
N ILE A 136 4.94 13.11 10.72
CA ILE A 136 5.44 13.51 12.04
C ILE A 136 6.45 14.66 11.93
N TYR A 137 7.36 14.58 10.97
CA TYR A 137 8.34 15.64 10.71
C TYR A 137 7.66 16.97 10.38
N ILE A 138 6.65 16.95 9.52
CA ILE A 138 5.87 18.14 9.13
C ILE A 138 5.10 18.73 10.31
N CYS A 139 4.56 17.90 11.21
CA CYS A 139 3.88 18.35 12.43
C CYS A 139 4.81 19.04 13.42
N GLY A 140 6.12 18.85 13.27
CA GLY A 140 7.16 19.46 14.08
C GLY A 140 7.35 18.78 15.43
N SER A 141 8.59 18.39 15.69
CA SER A 141 9.03 17.88 17.00
C SER A 141 10.15 18.75 17.54
N SER A 142 10.27 18.83 18.84
CA SER A 142 11.38 19.54 19.49
C SER A 142 11.85 18.77 20.73
N PRO A 143 13.10 19.02 21.22
CA PRO A 143 13.58 18.38 22.44
C PRO A 143 12.70 18.64 23.66
N LYS A 144 12.02 19.80 23.69
CA LYS A 144 11.10 20.18 24.75
C LYS A 144 9.70 19.60 24.62
N LYS A 145 9.31 19.18 23.40
CA LYS A 145 8.00 18.58 23.09
C LYS A 145 8.21 17.43 22.11
N PRO A 146 8.68 16.26 22.58
CA PRO A 146 8.78 15.08 21.75
C PRO A 146 7.37 14.63 21.33
N ILE A 147 7.31 13.94 20.19
CA ILE A 147 6.08 13.30 19.73
C ILE A 147 5.83 12.07 20.62
N ASN A 148 4.67 12.05 21.24
CA ASN A 148 4.21 10.94 22.06
C ASN A 148 3.21 10.05 21.30
N ILE A 149 2.89 8.90 21.88
CA ILE A 149 1.99 7.91 21.26
C ILE A 149 0.60 8.47 20.93
N GLU A 150 0.07 9.41 21.74
CA GLU A 150 -1.23 10.02 21.47
C GLU A 150 -1.21 10.87 20.21
N SER A 151 -0.14 11.65 20.05
CA SER A 151 0.08 12.45 18.83
C SER A 151 0.28 11.54 17.61
N CYS A 152 1.03 10.44 17.75
CA CYS A 152 1.19 9.46 16.67
C CYS A 152 -0.13 8.81 16.27
N LYS A 153 -0.98 8.48 17.24
CA LYS A 153 -2.32 7.93 16.94
C LYS A 153 -3.21 8.89 16.16
N LEU A 154 -3.05 10.19 16.37
CA LEU A 154 -3.80 11.20 15.62
C LEU A 154 -3.22 11.45 14.21
N ILE A 155 -1.90 11.40 14.06
CA ILE A 155 -1.21 11.76 12.83
C ILE A 155 -1.09 10.56 11.87
N CYS A 156 -0.77 9.38 12.41
CA CYS A 156 -0.40 8.21 11.61
C CYS A 156 -1.55 7.24 11.36
N SER A 157 -2.65 7.31 12.12
CA SER A 157 -3.84 6.52 11.83
C SER A 157 -4.73 7.28 10.84
N ASN A 158 -5.03 6.66 9.71
CA ASN A 158 -6.03 7.21 8.80
C ASN A 158 -7.43 7.15 9.44
N ILE A 159 -7.83 5.98 9.96
CA ILE A 159 -9.03 5.84 10.78
C ILE A 159 -8.60 5.55 12.21
N SER A 160 -9.06 6.37 13.17
CA SER A 160 -8.70 6.19 14.58
C SER A 160 -9.19 4.84 15.10
N TYR A 161 -8.28 3.98 15.53
CA TYR A 161 -8.64 2.72 16.21
C TYR A 161 -9.53 2.94 17.43
N ARG A 162 -9.43 4.12 18.06
CA ARG A 162 -10.35 4.50 19.15
C ARG A 162 -11.80 4.58 18.69
N LYS A 163 -12.10 5.08 17.47
CA LYS A 163 -13.46 5.07 16.91
C LYS A 163 -13.93 3.64 16.67
N LEU A 164 -13.04 2.75 16.22
CA LEU A 164 -13.36 1.34 16.01
C LEU A 164 -13.55 0.58 17.32
N ASP A 165 -12.82 0.92 18.38
CA ASP A 165 -13.08 0.38 19.74
C ASP A 165 -14.46 0.80 20.26
N VAL A 166 -14.83 2.08 20.08
CA VAL A 166 -16.17 2.57 20.44
C VAL A 166 -17.25 1.83 19.63
N PHE A 167 -17.02 1.64 18.32
CA PHE A 167 -17.91 0.85 17.48
C PHE A 167 -18.11 -0.57 18.01
N LEU A 168 -17.01 -1.28 18.35
CA LEU A 168 -17.09 -2.63 18.93
C LEU A 168 -17.83 -2.66 20.27
N THR A 169 -17.67 -1.64 21.10
CA THR A 169 -18.39 -1.53 22.37
C THR A 169 -19.90 -1.45 22.12
N HIS A 170 -20.33 -0.60 21.19
CA HIS A 170 -21.74 -0.49 20.81
C HIS A 170 -22.30 -1.78 20.19
N ILE A 171 -21.49 -2.54 19.41
CA ILE A 171 -21.89 -3.85 18.89
C ILE A 171 -22.13 -4.84 20.05
N LYS A 172 -21.21 -4.92 21.02
CA LYS A 172 -21.36 -5.80 22.20
C LYS A 172 -22.59 -5.45 23.04
N ASP A 173 -22.86 -4.16 23.20
CA ASP A 173 -23.99 -3.64 23.95
C ASP A 173 -25.31 -3.69 23.16
N LYS A 174 -25.29 -4.17 21.91
CA LYS A 174 -26.42 -4.22 20.96
C LYS A 174 -27.10 -2.88 20.71
N HIS A 175 -26.34 -1.80 20.80
CA HIS A 175 -26.79 -0.44 20.48
C HIS A 175 -26.59 -0.14 18.98
N LEU A 176 -27.46 -0.68 18.13
CA LEU A 176 -27.35 -0.60 16.67
C LEU A 176 -27.22 0.83 16.13
N GLU A 177 -28.09 1.75 16.59
CA GLU A 177 -28.12 3.13 16.12
C GLU A 177 -26.79 3.86 16.39
N HIS A 178 -26.26 3.70 17.61
CA HIS A 178 -24.98 4.32 17.99
C HIS A 178 -23.81 3.74 17.20
N ALA A 179 -23.81 2.43 16.97
CA ALA A 179 -22.79 1.78 16.17
C ALA A 179 -22.81 2.27 14.71
N ILE A 180 -23.99 2.37 14.08
CA ILE A 180 -24.13 2.93 12.72
C ILE A 180 -23.63 4.37 12.67
N ASN A 181 -23.97 5.21 13.64
CA ASN A 181 -23.55 6.60 13.69
C ASN A 181 -22.02 6.74 13.78
N VAL A 182 -21.33 5.82 14.48
CA VAL A 182 -19.86 5.81 14.50
C VAL A 182 -19.29 5.56 13.11
N LEU A 183 -19.74 4.52 12.38
CA LEU A 183 -19.26 4.25 11.03
C LEU A 183 -19.63 5.37 10.06
N TYR A 184 -20.81 5.94 10.20
CA TYR A 184 -21.25 7.07 9.40
C TYR A 184 -20.38 8.31 9.63
N SER A 185 -19.96 8.57 10.88
CA SER A 185 -19.04 9.66 11.19
C SER A 185 -17.69 9.48 10.50
N ILE A 186 -17.21 8.24 10.38
CA ILE A 186 -15.95 7.93 9.70
C ILE A 186 -16.12 8.14 8.17
N HIS A 187 -17.24 7.69 7.62
CA HIS A 187 -17.54 7.90 6.21
C HIS A 187 -17.70 9.40 5.88
N ASP A 188 -18.33 10.18 6.75
CA ASP A 188 -18.52 11.62 6.57
C ASP A 188 -17.18 12.39 6.72
N ASP A 189 -16.16 11.81 7.38
CA ASP A 189 -14.78 12.32 7.37
C ASP A 189 -14.08 12.10 6.00
N GLY A 190 -14.75 11.46 5.01
CA GLY A 190 -14.28 11.29 3.63
C GLY A 190 -13.68 9.91 3.33
N TYR A 191 -13.81 8.93 4.21
CA TYR A 191 -13.36 7.56 3.95
C TYR A 191 -14.39 6.77 3.16
N SER A 192 -13.93 5.97 2.19
CA SER A 192 -14.78 5.05 1.44
C SER A 192 -15.26 3.90 2.33
N VAL A 193 -16.37 3.25 1.95
CA VAL A 193 -16.89 2.10 2.70
C VAL A 193 -15.90 0.95 2.68
N ILE A 194 -15.24 0.71 1.54
CA ILE A 194 -14.18 -0.29 1.41
C ILE A 194 -13.03 0.01 2.36
N ASP A 195 -12.55 1.26 2.40
CA ASP A 195 -11.46 1.63 3.32
C ASP A 195 -11.85 1.38 4.78
N ILE A 196 -13.08 1.74 5.17
CA ILE A 196 -13.58 1.50 6.53
C ILE A 196 -13.57 0.01 6.88
N LEU A 197 -14.02 -0.86 5.97
CA LEU A 197 -14.03 -2.31 6.18
C LEU A 197 -12.61 -2.89 6.24
N ASP A 198 -11.70 -2.45 5.39
CA ASP A 198 -10.31 -2.88 5.38
C ASP A 198 -9.57 -2.43 6.66
N TYR A 199 -9.79 -1.18 7.10
CA TYR A 199 -9.25 -0.71 8.38
C TYR A 199 -9.84 -1.47 9.57
N PHE A 200 -11.14 -1.78 9.54
CA PHE A 200 -11.76 -2.59 10.57
C PHE A 200 -11.19 -4.01 10.61
N PHE A 201 -10.96 -4.62 9.45
CA PHE A 201 -10.31 -5.94 9.36
C PHE A 201 -8.90 -5.91 9.95
N ASN A 202 -8.10 -4.89 9.62
CA ASN A 202 -6.75 -4.74 10.18
C ASN A 202 -6.78 -4.48 11.69
N PHE A 203 -7.73 -3.67 12.16
CA PHE A 203 -7.95 -3.45 13.57
C PHE A 203 -8.29 -4.74 14.34
N LEU A 204 -9.13 -5.63 13.76
CA LEU A 204 -9.47 -6.92 14.37
C LEU A 204 -8.26 -7.84 14.58
N LYS A 205 -7.26 -7.79 13.71
CA LYS A 205 -6.02 -8.56 13.85
C LYS A 205 -5.23 -8.15 15.11
N ILE A 206 -5.25 -6.85 15.43
CA ILE A 206 -4.40 -6.26 16.46
C ILE A 206 -5.12 -6.15 17.80
N THR A 207 -6.46 -5.99 17.79
CA THR A 207 -7.23 -5.76 19.03
C THR A 207 -7.23 -6.98 19.94
N ASN A 208 -7.00 -6.73 21.22
CA ASN A 208 -7.17 -7.75 22.29
C ASN A 208 -8.55 -7.69 22.96
N ASN A 209 -9.41 -6.75 22.55
CA ASN A 209 -10.71 -6.51 23.16
C ASN A 209 -11.79 -7.51 22.73
N LEU A 210 -11.48 -8.40 21.77
CA LEU A 210 -12.37 -9.43 21.25
C LEU A 210 -11.81 -10.82 21.48
N ASP A 211 -12.71 -11.74 21.87
CA ASP A 211 -12.40 -13.16 21.92
C ASP A 211 -12.12 -13.70 20.50
N GLU A 212 -11.18 -14.64 20.37
CA GLU A 212 -10.81 -15.22 19.06
C GLU A 212 -12.00 -15.82 18.34
N LYS A 213 -12.91 -16.49 19.06
CA LYS A 213 -14.12 -17.06 18.48
C LYS A 213 -15.00 -16.02 17.80
N LEU A 214 -15.16 -14.84 18.40
CA LEU A 214 -15.90 -13.74 17.80
C LEU A 214 -15.18 -13.17 16.58
N LYS A 215 -13.85 -13.06 16.60
CA LYS A 215 -13.08 -12.64 15.42
C LYS A 215 -13.33 -13.57 14.23
N TYR A 216 -13.34 -14.90 14.45
CA TYR A 216 -13.62 -15.87 13.39
C TYR A 216 -15.06 -15.79 12.84
N LEU A 217 -16.02 -15.32 13.62
CA LEU A 217 -17.40 -15.09 13.15
C LEU A 217 -17.52 -13.78 12.36
N ILE A 218 -16.79 -12.75 12.74
CA ILE A 218 -16.83 -11.42 12.11
C ILE A 218 -16.12 -11.41 10.74
N ILE A 219 -14.99 -12.11 10.60
CA ILE A 219 -14.18 -12.11 9.37
C ILE A 219 -14.98 -12.50 8.11
N PRO A 220 -15.77 -13.59 8.10
CA PRO A 220 -16.58 -13.94 6.93
C PRO A 220 -17.58 -12.84 6.53
N ILE A 221 -18.14 -12.13 7.51
CA ILE A 221 -19.08 -11.04 7.26
C ILE A 221 -18.35 -9.88 6.57
N ILE A 222 -17.17 -9.49 7.06
CA ILE A 222 -16.35 -8.46 6.41
C ILE A 222 -16.04 -8.87 4.97
N CYS A 223 -15.55 -10.09 4.75
CA CYS A 223 -15.23 -10.58 3.41
C CYS A 223 -16.45 -10.58 2.48
N LYS A 224 -17.64 -10.92 2.99
CA LYS A 224 -18.91 -10.85 2.25
C LYS A 224 -19.17 -9.43 1.75
N TYR A 225 -19.08 -8.43 2.63
CA TYR A 225 -19.31 -7.04 2.26
C TYR A 225 -18.23 -6.50 1.31
N ILE A 226 -16.96 -6.79 1.53
CA ILE A 226 -15.88 -6.43 0.60
C ILE A 226 -16.11 -7.04 -0.78
N THR A 227 -16.62 -8.26 -0.87
CA THR A 227 -16.90 -8.93 -2.16
C THR A 227 -18.05 -8.25 -2.90
N ILE A 228 -19.05 -7.72 -2.22
CA ILE A 228 -20.18 -7.00 -2.83
C ILE A 228 -19.69 -5.80 -3.64
N PHE A 229 -18.68 -5.07 -3.16
CA PHE A 229 -18.12 -3.90 -3.86
C PHE A 229 -17.48 -4.20 -5.20
N ASN A 230 -17.05 -5.44 -5.43
CA ASN A 230 -16.53 -5.82 -6.74
C ASN A 230 -17.63 -5.92 -7.81
N THR A 231 -18.90 -5.97 -7.41
CA THR A 231 -20.05 -6.18 -8.28
C THR A 231 -21.05 -5.03 -8.30
N ILE A 232 -21.10 -4.23 -7.25
CA ILE A 232 -22.07 -3.15 -7.06
C ILE A 232 -21.32 -1.86 -6.68
N HIS A 233 -21.86 -0.69 -7.07
CA HIS A 233 -21.33 0.60 -6.65
C HIS A 233 -21.46 0.77 -5.13
N GLU A 234 -20.45 1.38 -4.54
CA GLU A 234 -20.36 1.71 -3.13
C GLU A 234 -21.54 2.55 -2.64
N ASN A 235 -22.15 2.13 -1.52
CA ASN A 235 -23.26 2.85 -0.91
C ASN A 235 -23.14 2.84 0.61
N LYS A 236 -23.36 4.01 1.22
CA LYS A 236 -23.35 4.20 2.69
C LYS A 236 -24.30 3.26 3.43
N ILE A 237 -25.40 2.81 2.79
CA ILE A 237 -26.38 1.88 3.36
C ILE A 237 -25.72 0.54 3.74
N GLU A 238 -24.67 0.14 3.06
CA GLU A 238 -23.99 -1.12 3.32
C GLU A 238 -23.30 -1.15 4.68
N LEU A 239 -22.81 0.01 5.16
CA LEU A 239 -22.29 0.13 6.53
C LEU A 239 -23.40 -0.16 7.58
N ALA A 240 -24.63 0.28 7.31
CA ALA A 240 -25.75 -0.01 8.21
C ALA A 240 -26.13 -1.48 8.18
N LEU A 241 -26.16 -2.11 7.00
CA LEU A 241 -26.43 -3.55 6.85
C LEU A 241 -25.34 -4.39 7.50
N PHE A 242 -24.09 -4.02 7.28
CA PHE A 242 -22.93 -4.64 7.92
C PHE A 242 -23.03 -4.57 9.44
N THR A 243 -23.32 -3.39 9.98
CA THR A 243 -23.47 -3.17 11.42
C THR A 243 -24.63 -4.00 12.00
N HIS A 244 -25.74 -4.06 11.27
CA HIS A 244 -26.89 -4.89 11.69
C HIS A 244 -26.53 -6.37 11.75
N GLU A 245 -25.85 -6.89 10.72
CA GLU A 245 -25.42 -8.30 10.69
C GLU A 245 -24.45 -8.62 11.84
N LEU A 246 -23.55 -7.68 12.20
CA LEU A 246 -22.66 -7.84 13.35
C LEU A 246 -23.39 -7.82 14.71
N THR A 247 -24.45 -7.01 14.85
CA THR A 247 -25.21 -6.94 16.10
C THR A 247 -26.14 -8.16 16.33
N THR A 248 -26.37 -8.95 15.29
CA THR A 248 -27.16 -10.20 15.35
C THR A 248 -26.33 -11.43 15.68
N LEU A 249 -25.00 -11.30 15.72
CA LEU A 249 -24.08 -12.33 16.21
C LEU A 249 -24.17 -12.47 17.74
#